data_31dba871796a2d22a71fbe17993ff5e6
#
_entry.id   31dba871796a2d22a71fbe17993ff5e6
#
_cell.length_a   1.000
_cell.length_b   1.000
_cell.length_c   1.000
_cell.angle_alpha   90.00
_cell.angle_beta   90.00
_cell.angle_gamma   90.00
#
_symmetry.space_group_name_H-M   'P 1'
#
loop_
_entity.id
_entity.type
_entity.pdbx_description
1 polymer ?
#
loop_
_entity_poly.entity_id
_entity_poly.type
_entity_poly.pdbx_seq_one_letter_code
_entity_poly.pdbx_strand_id
1 'polypeptide(L)' 'MEKRIFKQLFPGVDEKYVEKAFEKLKKNGCPEGEDLLTWFGKLVSAEIVSDALRIDDNEGNN' A
#
# COMPACT_ATOMS: atom_id res chain seq x y z
N MET A 1 12.38 11.58 0.85
CA MET A 1 12.20 10.16 0.52
C MET A 1 11.60 10.05 -0.86
N GLU A 2 12.17 9.22 -1.70
CA GLU A 2 11.73 9.16 -3.08
C GLU A 2 10.83 7.95 -3.35
N LYS A 3 9.74 8.23 -4.04
CA LYS A 3 8.76 7.21 -4.41
C LYS A 3 9.40 6.07 -5.22
N ARG A 4 10.36 6.41 -6.06
CA ARG A 4 11.04 5.44 -6.91
C ARG A 4 11.73 4.34 -6.10
N ILE A 5 12.31 4.70 -4.95
CA ILE A 5 12.98 3.74 -4.09
C ILE A 5 11.99 2.71 -3.58
N PHE A 6 10.81 3.15 -3.16
CA PHE A 6 9.78 2.24 -2.67
C PHE A 6 9.28 1.31 -3.75
N LYS A 7 9.16 1.81 -4.99
CA LYS A 7 8.75 0.95 -6.09
C LYS A 7 9.76 -0.17 -6.34
N GLN A 8 11.04 0.12 -6.17
CA GLN A 8 12.09 -0.88 -6.37
C GLN A 8 12.07 -1.95 -5.28
N LEU A 9 11.57 -1.62 -4.09
CA LEU A 9 11.49 -2.57 -2.99
C LEU A 9 10.37 -3.59 -3.20
N PHE A 10 9.42 -3.28 -4.06
CA PHE A 10 8.26 -4.16 -4.31
C PHE A 10 8.08 -4.42 -5.80
N PRO A 11 9.08 -5.06 -6.44
CA PRO A 11 9.07 -5.19 -7.91
C PRO A 11 7.95 -6.09 -8.42
N GLY A 12 7.41 -6.98 -7.57
CA GLY A 12 6.32 -7.86 -7.98
C GLY A 12 4.94 -7.29 -7.73
N VAL A 13 4.86 -6.08 -7.21
CA VAL A 13 3.59 -5.44 -6.87
C VAL A 13 3.26 -4.36 -7.89
N ASP A 14 1.97 -4.28 -8.26
CA ASP A 14 1.51 -3.26 -9.19
C ASP A 14 1.82 -1.87 -8.61
N GLU A 15 2.33 -0.99 -9.45
CA GLU A 15 2.72 0.35 -9.03
C GLU A 15 1.59 1.11 -8.35
N LYS A 16 0.36 0.88 -8.77
CA LYS A 16 -0.77 1.62 -8.18
C LYS A 16 -0.90 1.40 -6.69
N TYR A 17 -0.59 0.19 -6.20
CA TYR A 17 -0.64 -0.08 -4.76
C TYR A 17 0.50 0.60 -4.03
N VAL A 18 1.69 0.58 -4.64
CA VAL A 18 2.85 1.22 -4.05
C VAL A 18 2.62 2.73 -3.98
N GLU A 19 2.07 3.32 -5.02
CA GLU A 19 1.80 4.76 -5.04
C GLU A 19 0.77 5.16 -4.00
N LYS A 20 -0.30 4.38 -3.86
CA LYS A 20 -1.32 4.67 -2.85
C LYS A 20 -0.76 4.56 -1.45
N ALA A 21 0.06 3.55 -1.20
CA ALA A 21 0.70 3.39 0.10
C ALA A 21 1.62 4.56 0.39
N PHE A 22 2.37 5.01 -0.61
CA PHE A 22 3.26 6.14 -0.46
C PHE A 22 2.49 7.42 -0.11
N GLU A 23 1.35 7.63 -0.77
CA GLU A 23 0.49 8.77 -0.48
C GLU A 23 0.01 8.75 0.97
N LYS A 24 -0.41 7.58 1.44
CA LYS A 24 -0.84 7.44 2.82
C LYS A 24 0.31 7.70 3.79
N LEU A 25 1.50 7.21 3.46
CA LEU A 25 2.66 7.43 4.29
C LEU A 25 3.00 8.92 4.39
N LYS A 26 2.92 9.62 3.27
CA LYS A 26 3.16 11.07 3.26
C LYS A 26 2.14 11.82 4.09
N LYS A 27 0.90 11.38 4.02
CA LYS A 27 -0.20 12.06 4.69
C LYS A 27 -0.22 11.81 6.19
N ASN A 28 -0.02 10.57 6.60
CA ASN A 28 -0.19 10.17 7.99
C ASN A 28 1.11 9.88 8.73
N GLY A 29 2.20 9.68 7.99
CA GLY A 29 3.48 9.36 8.58
C GLY A 29 3.56 7.93 9.05
N CYS A 30 4.69 7.60 9.67
CA CYS A 30 4.93 6.28 10.24
C CYS A 30 4.68 6.35 11.73
N PRO A 31 3.92 5.40 12.31
CA PRO A 31 3.70 5.41 13.75
C PRO A 31 5.00 5.26 14.51
N GLU A 32 5.04 5.86 15.69
CA GLU A 32 6.19 5.77 16.55
C GLU A 32 6.41 4.31 16.95
N GLY A 33 7.67 3.87 16.89
CA GLY A 33 8.01 2.50 17.23
C GLY A 33 7.94 1.53 16.07
N GLU A 34 7.42 1.94 14.93
CA GLU A 34 7.36 1.10 13.74
C GLU A 34 8.55 1.36 12.83
N ASP A 35 9.07 0.27 12.26
CA ASP A 35 10.09 0.39 11.22
C ASP A 35 9.44 0.90 9.94
N LEU A 36 10.07 1.86 9.29
CA LEU A 36 9.50 2.51 8.11
C LEU A 36 9.17 1.52 7.00
N LEU A 37 10.12 0.62 6.68
CA LEU A 37 9.90 -0.33 5.60
C LEU A 37 8.83 -1.35 5.96
N THR A 38 8.81 -1.79 7.22
CA THR A 38 7.79 -2.71 7.69
C THR A 38 6.41 -2.06 7.61
N TRP A 39 6.32 -0.82 8.06
CA TRP A 39 5.06 -0.09 8.01
C TRP A 39 4.59 0.12 6.58
N PHE A 40 5.52 0.48 5.69
CA PHE A 40 5.19 0.67 4.28
C PHE A 40 4.67 -0.62 3.67
N GLY A 41 5.28 -1.76 4.00
CA GLY A 41 4.81 -3.06 3.53
C GLY A 41 3.38 -3.34 3.98
N LYS A 42 3.06 -2.98 5.23
CA LYS A 42 1.70 -3.14 5.74
C LYS A 42 0.71 -2.29 4.95
N LEU A 43 1.11 -1.06 4.61
CA LEU A 43 0.25 -0.18 3.82
C LEU A 43 0.01 -0.73 2.43
N VAL A 44 1.06 -1.27 1.79
CA VAL A 44 0.93 -1.87 0.48
C VAL A 44 -0.02 -3.07 0.54
N SER A 45 0.18 -3.94 1.52
CA SER A 45 -0.69 -5.11 1.70
C SER A 45 -2.14 -4.71 1.92
N ALA A 46 -2.36 -3.66 2.70
CA ALA A 46 -3.70 -3.18 2.98
C ALA A 46 -4.38 -2.69 1.70
N GLU A 47 -3.62 -2.05 0.80
CA GLU A 47 -4.19 -1.59 -0.47
C GLU A 47 -4.59 -2.77 -1.35
N ILE A 48 -3.75 -3.81 -1.39
CA ILE A 48 -4.04 -4.99 -2.19
C ILE A 48 -5.29 -5.68 -1.67
N VAL A 49 -5.37 -5.88 -0.36
CA VAL A 49 -6.52 -6.54 0.26
C VAL A 49 -7.79 -5.71 0.04
N SER A 50 -7.69 -4.41 0.22
CA SER A 50 -8.83 -3.52 0.04
C SER A 50 -9.38 -3.59 -1.38
N ASP A 51 -8.48 -3.64 -2.36
CA ASP A 51 -8.88 -3.74 -3.76
C ASP A 51 -9.55 -5.09 -4.05
N ALA A 52 -9.01 -6.18 -3.49
CA ALA A 52 -9.57 -7.50 -3.66
C ALA A 52 -10.97 -7.59 -3.04
N LEU A 53 -11.13 -7.02 -1.85
CA LEU A 53 -12.42 -7.03 -1.17
C LEU A 53 -13.44 -6.20 -1.93
N ARG A 54 -13.02 -5.11 -2.54
CA ARG A 54 -13.91 -4.28 -3.32
C ARG A 54 -14.45 -5.04 -4.53
N ILE A 55 -13.59 -5.82 -5.17
CA ILE A 55 -14.01 -6.63 -6.31
C ILE A 55 -15.02 -7.67 -5.85
N ASP A 56 -14.74 -8.35 -4.74
CA ASP A 56 -15.67 -9.34 -4.19
C ASP A 56 -17.01 -8.71 -3.83
N ASP A 57 -16.96 -7.54 -3.24
CA ASP A 57 -18.16 -6.83 -2.84
C ASP A 57 -19.03 -6.51 -4.05
N ASN A 58 -18.39 -6.07 -5.14
CA ASN A 58 -19.11 -5.78 -6.38
C ASN A 58 -19.79 -7.02 -6.92
N GLU A 59 -19.10 -8.16 -6.88
CA GLU A 59 -19.68 -9.40 -7.36
C GLU A 59 -20.83 -9.86 -6.49
N GLY A 60 -20.69 -9.66 -5.19
CA GLY A 60 -21.72 -10.03 -4.25
C GLY A 60 -22.99 -9.21 -4.38
N ASN A 61 -22.91 -8.03 -4.96
CA ASN A 61 -24.04 -7.13 -5.12
C ASN A 61 -24.82 -7.36 -6.39
N ASN A 62 -24.36 -8.22 -7.23
CA ASN A 62 -25.04 -8.52 -8.50
C ASN A 62 -26.19 -9.50 -8.36
#